data_b830f684e4dd2d1f0d4779633630ce49
#
_entry.id   b830f684e4dd2d1f0d4779633630ce49
#
_cell.length_a   1.000
_cell.length_b   1.000
_cell.length_c   1.000
_cell.angle_alpha   90.00
_cell.angle_beta   90.00
_cell.angle_gamma   90.00
#
_symmetry.space_group_name_H-M   'P 1'
#
loop_
_entity.id
_entity.type
_entity.pdbx_description
1 polymer ?
#
loop_
_entity_poly.entity_id
_entity_poly.type
_entity_poly.pdbx_seq_one_letter_code
_entity_poly.pdbx_strand_id
1 'polypeptide(L)'
;LCDRRQRQMCKETDYNSSQLTIGGTSSATNAGSYSATFTPTANYKWSDGTTTAKSASWAIGKAAGSITLSASSLSLTYQKTSGTITVTRPGSGTVTASSGNTNIATVSVSGTTITVTAKATGSATITVSVGADTNYTAPSSKTFTVAVTLVSKTLSSNSWAVIKAVSDAGQGANYWSIGATKSVTINGKVGATTISSLKVDAFIIGFNHNSSKEGSNRIHFLLGKISGKFVGLVDSSYGSTTSTSGAFTMNTSNTNSGGWGSSQMRSKVLGSASSPTSPTANTLLAALPSDLRAVMKSCTKYTDNKGGGNTASNVSSTTDYLFLLSEYEVFATHQYCNDAEPNYQAQYDYFKAGNSKVANKHSATGTAAVWWLRSPYSGYYFCAVSSSGSLDYNG
;
A
#
# COMPACT_ATOMS: atom_id res chain seq x y z
N LEU A 1 24.59 24.37 -46.09
CA LEU A 1 23.65 23.81 -45.09
C LEU A 1 23.10 24.98 -44.28
N CYS A 2 21.86 25.42 -44.60
CA CYS A 2 21.18 26.41 -43.77
C CYS A 2 20.76 25.74 -42.45
N ASP A 3 21.23 26.25 -41.31
CA ASP A 3 20.76 25.86 -39.97
C ASP A 3 19.24 26.14 -39.86
N ARG A 4 18.55 25.31 -39.11
CA ARG A 4 17.09 25.40 -38.85
C ARG A 4 16.59 26.73 -38.31
N ARG A 5 17.49 27.56 -37.80
CA ARG A 5 17.15 28.90 -37.28
C ARG A 5 17.01 29.93 -38.40
N GLN A 6 17.54 29.63 -39.62
CA GLN A 6 17.38 30.45 -40.82
C GLN A 6 16.47 29.70 -41.82
N ARG A 7 15.18 29.80 -41.62
CA ARG A 7 14.12 29.26 -42.52
C ARG A 7 13.94 30.17 -43.75
N GLN A 8 14.96 30.70 -44.25
CA GLN A 8 14.95 31.56 -45.41
C GLN A 8 15.97 31.01 -46.37
N MET A 9 15.63 30.99 -47.67
CA MET A 9 16.61 30.70 -48.70
C MET A 9 17.83 31.56 -48.43
N CYS A 10 19.03 30.97 -48.30
CA CYS A 10 20.27 31.75 -48.21
C CYS A 10 20.26 32.71 -49.38
N LYS A 11 20.22 34.03 -49.06
CA LYS A 11 20.46 35.03 -50.10
C LYS A 11 21.86 34.78 -50.61
N GLU A 12 21.98 34.25 -51.84
CA GLU A 12 23.28 34.41 -52.53
C GLU A 12 23.55 35.89 -52.66
N THR A 13 24.74 36.27 -52.26
CA THR A 13 25.19 37.66 -52.21
C THR A 13 25.23 38.34 -53.59
N ASP A 14 24.95 37.62 -54.64
CA ASP A 14 25.12 38.06 -56.04
C ASP A 14 23.80 38.35 -56.78
N TYR A 15 22.64 38.35 -56.03
CA TYR A 15 21.37 38.71 -56.63
C TYR A 15 21.23 40.25 -56.72
N ASN A 16 21.11 40.77 -57.95
CA ASN A 16 20.86 42.18 -58.20
C ASN A 16 19.40 42.37 -58.64
N SER A 17 18.59 43.03 -57.78
CA SER A 17 17.20 43.30 -58.04
C SER A 17 16.93 44.24 -59.23
N SER A 18 17.95 44.99 -59.67
CA SER A 18 17.81 45.78 -60.89
C SER A 18 17.90 44.96 -62.17
N GLN A 19 18.50 43.76 -62.08
CA GLN A 19 18.72 42.88 -63.24
C GLN A 19 17.70 41.71 -63.33
N LEU A 20 17.19 41.25 -62.20
CA LEU A 20 16.29 40.13 -62.09
C LEU A 20 15.08 40.46 -61.25
N THR A 21 13.89 39.97 -61.66
CA THR A 21 12.70 39.92 -60.82
C THR A 21 12.55 38.49 -60.27
N ILE A 22 12.36 38.39 -58.94
CA ILE A 22 12.08 37.10 -58.29
C ILE A 22 10.57 36.90 -58.22
N GLY A 23 10.09 35.74 -58.69
CA GLY A 23 8.73 35.27 -58.56
C GLY A 23 8.69 33.87 -57.97
N GLY A 24 7.53 33.31 -57.91
CA GLY A 24 7.32 32.00 -57.27
C GLY A 24 7.48 32.06 -55.73
N THR A 25 7.89 30.99 -55.10
CA THR A 25 8.12 30.91 -53.65
C THR A 25 9.61 31.09 -53.37
N SER A 26 9.99 32.29 -53.04
CA SER A 26 11.38 32.66 -52.71
C SER A 26 11.74 32.55 -51.21
N SER A 27 10.73 32.36 -50.36
CA SER A 27 10.90 32.10 -48.90
C SER A 27 9.79 31.21 -48.38
N ALA A 28 10.07 30.39 -47.38
CA ALA A 28 9.11 29.54 -46.70
C ALA A 28 9.52 29.29 -45.25
N THR A 29 8.57 28.95 -44.40
CA THR A 29 8.82 28.62 -42.99
C THR A 29 8.57 27.15 -42.68
N ASN A 30 7.80 26.47 -43.53
CA ASN A 30 7.47 25.05 -43.33
C ASN A 30 8.42 24.15 -44.13
N ALA A 31 8.58 22.91 -43.70
CA ALA A 31 9.26 21.90 -44.51
C ALA A 31 8.43 21.58 -45.76
N GLY A 32 9.10 21.49 -46.85
CA GLY A 32 8.46 21.28 -48.17
C GLY A 32 9.42 21.50 -49.32
N SER A 33 8.95 21.25 -50.53
CA SER A 33 9.67 21.56 -51.78
C SER A 33 9.07 22.81 -52.40
N TYR A 34 9.89 23.72 -52.80
CA TYR A 34 9.52 25.05 -53.30
C TYR A 34 10.23 25.32 -54.61
N SER A 35 9.75 26.30 -55.36
CA SER A 35 10.37 26.76 -56.59
C SER A 35 10.32 28.28 -56.66
N ALA A 36 11.44 28.90 -56.79
CA ALA A 36 11.55 30.33 -57.13
C ALA A 36 11.77 30.49 -58.62
N THR A 37 11.28 31.57 -59.19
CA THR A 37 11.48 31.93 -60.59
C THR A 37 12.26 33.22 -60.64
N PHE A 38 13.16 33.33 -61.62
CA PHE A 38 13.98 34.45 -61.87
C PHE A 38 13.74 34.89 -63.31
N THR A 39 13.33 36.17 -63.49
CA THR A 39 13.02 36.73 -64.78
C THR A 39 13.94 37.95 -65.02
N PRO A 40 14.72 38.02 -66.08
CA PRO A 40 15.48 39.18 -66.42
C PRO A 40 14.56 40.43 -66.58
N THR A 41 14.99 41.58 -66.07
CA THR A 41 14.28 42.85 -66.28
C THR A 41 14.53 43.34 -67.72
N ALA A 42 13.77 44.35 -68.18
CA ALA A 42 13.65 44.74 -69.57
C ALA A 42 15.00 44.98 -70.33
N ASN A 43 16.04 45.37 -69.62
CA ASN A 43 17.37 45.66 -70.19
C ASN A 43 18.34 44.51 -70.08
N TYR A 44 17.92 43.35 -69.58
CA TYR A 44 18.81 42.21 -69.29
C TYR A 44 18.28 40.93 -69.94
N LYS A 45 19.20 40.01 -70.19
CA LYS A 45 18.91 38.68 -70.72
C LYS A 45 19.90 37.66 -70.12
N TRP A 46 19.52 36.39 -70.13
CA TRP A 46 20.38 35.30 -69.75
C TRP A 46 21.59 35.21 -70.69
N SER A 47 22.64 34.57 -70.29
CA SER A 47 23.85 34.34 -71.10
C SER A 47 23.57 33.58 -72.42
N ASP A 48 22.46 32.81 -72.46
CA ASP A 48 21.99 32.13 -73.62
C ASP A 48 21.11 33.01 -74.56
N GLY A 49 21.03 34.31 -74.23
CA GLY A 49 20.27 35.30 -75.02
C GLY A 49 18.78 35.33 -74.75
N THR A 50 18.24 34.45 -73.91
CA THR A 50 16.80 34.39 -73.61
C THR A 50 16.37 35.37 -72.48
N THR A 51 15.08 35.73 -72.46
CA THR A 51 14.46 36.57 -71.42
C THR A 51 13.38 35.80 -70.67
N THR A 52 13.15 34.53 -70.95
CA THR A 52 12.14 33.71 -70.30
C THR A 52 12.54 33.39 -68.83
N ALA A 53 11.57 33.34 -67.99
CA ALA A 53 11.80 32.97 -66.59
C ALA A 53 12.46 31.59 -66.44
N LYS A 54 13.46 31.49 -65.57
CA LYS A 54 14.09 30.22 -65.19
C LYS A 54 13.72 29.92 -63.73
N SER A 55 13.47 28.65 -63.41
CA SER A 55 13.11 28.18 -62.09
C SER A 55 14.28 27.54 -61.39
N ALA A 56 14.38 27.81 -60.08
CA ALA A 56 15.26 27.11 -59.17
C ALA A 56 14.45 26.40 -58.06
N SER A 57 14.56 25.09 -57.97
CA SER A 57 13.91 24.31 -56.92
C SER A 57 14.75 24.31 -55.66
N TRP A 58 14.13 24.44 -54.52
CA TRP A 58 14.76 24.38 -53.20
C TRP A 58 13.87 23.71 -52.22
N ALA A 59 14.35 23.25 -51.03
CA ALA A 59 13.58 22.53 -50.07
C ALA A 59 14.00 22.82 -48.62
N ILE A 60 13.03 22.79 -47.75
CA ILE A 60 13.28 22.75 -46.28
C ILE A 60 12.96 21.32 -45.81
N GLY A 61 13.95 20.66 -45.26
CA GLY A 61 13.78 19.32 -44.69
C GLY A 61 13.01 19.36 -43.34
N LYS A 62 12.28 18.27 -43.03
CA LYS A 62 11.69 18.13 -41.72
C LYS A 62 12.75 18.05 -40.65
N ALA A 63 12.45 18.62 -39.50
CA ALA A 63 13.24 18.55 -38.28
C ALA A 63 13.01 17.19 -37.56
N ALA A 64 13.99 16.69 -36.79
CA ALA A 64 13.78 15.53 -35.92
C ALA A 64 12.74 15.88 -34.82
N GLY A 65 11.70 15.06 -34.71
CA GLY A 65 10.77 15.16 -33.59
C GLY A 65 11.42 14.68 -32.28
N SER A 66 10.76 14.99 -31.16
CA SER A 66 11.14 14.50 -29.83
C SER A 66 9.91 14.26 -28.95
N ILE A 67 10.02 13.41 -27.95
CA ILE A 67 9.01 13.16 -26.92
C ILE A 67 9.66 13.36 -25.57
N THR A 68 9.03 14.17 -24.72
CA THR A 68 9.33 14.24 -23.29
C THR A 68 8.04 13.95 -22.53
N LEU A 69 8.08 13.03 -21.55
CA LEU A 69 6.98 12.70 -20.67
C LEU A 69 7.14 13.43 -19.34
N SER A 70 6.02 13.89 -18.76
CA SER A 70 6.03 14.58 -17.45
C SER A 70 6.51 13.68 -16.30
N ALA A 71 6.42 12.36 -16.44
CA ALA A 71 6.97 11.38 -15.51
C ALA A 71 7.27 10.05 -16.23
N SER A 72 8.21 9.28 -15.66
CA SER A 72 8.56 7.92 -16.13
C SER A 72 7.75 6.81 -15.47
N SER A 73 6.94 7.14 -14.46
CA SER A 73 6.06 6.20 -13.76
C SER A 73 4.79 6.89 -13.24
N LEU A 74 3.73 6.10 -13.04
CA LEU A 74 2.47 6.53 -12.46
C LEU A 74 1.98 5.46 -11.47
N SER A 75 1.62 5.86 -10.25
CA SER A 75 1.01 4.99 -9.25
C SER A 75 -0.48 5.29 -9.13
N LEU A 76 -1.30 4.25 -9.30
CA LEU A 76 -2.75 4.30 -9.11
C LEU A 76 -3.13 3.40 -7.94
N THR A 77 -4.01 3.88 -7.08
CA THR A 77 -4.46 3.19 -5.87
C THR A 77 -5.98 3.13 -5.82
N TYR A 78 -6.52 2.39 -4.84
CA TYR A 78 -7.96 2.35 -4.61
C TYR A 78 -8.59 3.74 -4.32
N GLN A 79 -7.80 4.70 -3.83
CA GLN A 79 -8.23 6.09 -3.60
C GLN A 79 -8.04 6.98 -4.83
N LYS A 80 -7.16 6.60 -5.74
CA LYS A 80 -6.83 7.33 -6.96
C LYS A 80 -6.76 6.34 -8.13
N THR A 81 -7.91 6.02 -8.70
CA THR A 81 -8.06 5.03 -9.77
C THR A 81 -7.73 5.56 -11.16
N SER A 82 -7.46 6.84 -11.31
CA SER A 82 -6.97 7.43 -12.57
C SER A 82 -5.90 8.49 -12.33
N GLY A 83 -5.09 8.75 -13.36
CA GLY A 83 -4.05 9.77 -13.32
C GLY A 83 -3.60 10.13 -14.72
N THR A 84 -2.84 11.22 -14.85
CA THR A 84 -2.45 11.75 -16.15
C THR A 84 -0.94 11.85 -16.30
N ILE A 85 -0.46 11.68 -17.54
CA ILE A 85 0.89 11.98 -18.01
C ILE A 85 0.76 12.96 -19.17
N THR A 86 1.52 14.04 -19.14
CA THR A 86 1.56 15.02 -20.22
C THR A 86 2.75 14.75 -21.13
N VAL A 87 2.52 14.87 -22.43
CA VAL A 87 3.51 14.74 -23.49
C VAL A 87 3.93 16.13 -23.95
N THR A 88 5.21 16.43 -23.88
CA THR A 88 5.79 17.60 -24.53
C THR A 88 6.46 17.19 -25.83
N ARG A 89 6.13 17.88 -26.92
CA ARG A 89 6.66 17.64 -28.26
C ARG A 89 6.81 18.95 -29.03
N PRO A 90 7.71 19.07 -30.01
CA PRO A 90 7.70 20.15 -30.96
C PRO A 90 6.57 19.88 -32.00
N GLY A 91 6.04 20.97 -32.56
CA GLY A 91 5.04 20.91 -33.63
C GLY A 91 3.66 20.36 -33.18
N SER A 92 2.93 19.80 -34.14
CA SER A 92 1.51 19.41 -33.99
C SER A 92 1.23 17.91 -34.19
N GLY A 93 2.29 17.06 -34.30
CA GLY A 93 2.15 15.63 -34.55
C GLY A 93 1.19 14.94 -33.56
N THR A 94 0.32 14.07 -34.01
CA THR A 94 -0.69 13.40 -33.18
C THR A 94 -0.04 12.52 -32.13
N VAL A 95 -0.46 12.70 -30.86
CA VAL A 95 -0.04 11.84 -29.74
C VAL A 95 -0.96 10.62 -29.69
N THR A 96 -0.36 9.43 -29.58
CA THR A 96 -1.07 8.18 -29.32
C THR A 96 -0.43 7.45 -28.15
N ALA A 97 -1.22 6.65 -27.44
CA ALA A 97 -0.75 5.81 -26.37
C ALA A 97 -1.44 4.45 -26.39
N SER A 98 -0.71 3.42 -25.99
CA SER A 98 -1.23 2.06 -25.85
C SER A 98 -0.74 1.43 -24.55
N SER A 99 -1.62 0.63 -23.92
CA SER A 99 -1.28 -0.16 -22.75
C SER A 99 -0.80 -1.54 -23.16
N GLY A 100 0.34 -1.97 -22.63
CA GLY A 100 0.84 -3.34 -22.79
C GLY A 100 0.01 -4.39 -22.03
N ASN A 101 -0.87 -3.95 -21.09
CA ASN A 101 -1.80 -4.83 -20.40
C ASN A 101 -3.10 -4.07 -20.05
N THR A 102 -4.10 -4.18 -20.92
CA THR A 102 -5.41 -3.51 -20.76
C THR A 102 -6.28 -4.10 -19.64
N ASN A 103 -5.94 -5.29 -19.13
CA ASN A 103 -6.60 -5.87 -17.96
C ASN A 103 -6.15 -5.18 -16.66
N ILE A 104 -4.96 -4.56 -16.64
CA ILE A 104 -4.43 -3.84 -15.48
C ILE A 104 -4.74 -2.34 -15.57
N ALA A 105 -4.47 -1.73 -16.72
CA ALA A 105 -4.73 -0.31 -16.95
C ALA A 105 -5.09 -0.02 -18.40
N THR A 106 -6.04 0.89 -18.61
CA THR A 106 -6.40 1.42 -19.92
C THR A 106 -5.94 2.86 -20.04
N VAL A 107 -5.77 3.32 -21.30
CA VAL A 107 -5.35 4.69 -21.58
C VAL A 107 -6.33 5.35 -22.57
N SER A 108 -6.47 6.65 -22.43
CA SER A 108 -7.09 7.53 -23.42
C SER A 108 -6.21 8.76 -23.61
N VAL A 109 -6.28 9.37 -24.81
CA VAL A 109 -5.47 10.52 -25.17
C VAL A 109 -6.38 11.66 -25.59
N SER A 110 -6.13 12.86 -25.03
CA SER A 110 -6.76 14.10 -25.43
C SER A 110 -5.67 15.17 -25.61
N GLY A 111 -5.44 15.58 -26.85
CA GLY A 111 -4.35 16.48 -27.20
C GLY A 111 -2.98 15.91 -26.81
N THR A 112 -2.33 16.48 -25.83
CA THR A 112 -1.03 16.02 -25.28
C THR A 112 -1.17 15.33 -23.93
N THR A 113 -2.38 15.17 -23.42
CA THR A 113 -2.64 14.54 -22.13
C THR A 113 -3.06 13.09 -22.31
N ILE A 114 -2.33 12.19 -21.66
CA ILE A 114 -2.66 10.75 -21.56
C ILE A 114 -3.31 10.54 -20.21
N THR A 115 -4.56 10.08 -20.20
CA THR A 115 -5.27 9.66 -18.98
C THR A 115 -5.15 8.14 -18.86
N VAL A 116 -4.68 7.67 -17.72
CA VAL A 116 -4.57 6.25 -17.39
C VAL A 116 -5.64 5.90 -16.36
N THR A 117 -6.39 4.82 -16.59
CA THR A 117 -7.44 4.32 -15.68
C THR A 117 -7.10 2.91 -15.23
N ALA A 118 -7.09 2.70 -13.91
CA ALA A 118 -6.86 1.41 -13.29
C ALA A 118 -8.03 0.43 -13.52
N LYS A 119 -7.72 -0.86 -13.77
CA LYS A 119 -8.68 -1.96 -13.91
C LYS A 119 -8.45 -3.06 -12.88
N ALA A 120 -7.21 -3.47 -12.67
CA ALA A 120 -6.85 -4.50 -11.68
C ALA A 120 -5.47 -4.21 -11.10
N THR A 121 -5.18 -4.77 -9.93
CA THR A 121 -3.85 -4.71 -9.30
C THR A 121 -2.80 -5.37 -10.18
N GLY A 122 -1.66 -4.72 -10.34
CA GLY A 122 -0.55 -5.19 -11.16
C GLY A 122 0.26 -4.05 -11.75
N SER A 123 1.05 -4.34 -12.76
CA SER A 123 1.85 -3.35 -13.48
C SER A 123 1.58 -3.43 -14.98
N ALA A 124 1.57 -2.28 -15.64
CA ALA A 124 1.45 -2.17 -17.10
C ALA A 124 2.47 -1.16 -17.61
N THR A 125 3.07 -1.45 -18.78
CA THR A 125 3.91 -0.50 -19.50
C THR A 125 3.03 0.21 -20.53
N ILE A 126 3.07 1.53 -20.53
CA ILE A 126 2.38 2.36 -21.52
C ILE A 126 3.40 2.83 -22.56
N THR A 127 3.12 2.58 -23.82
CA THR A 127 3.91 3.05 -24.95
C THR A 127 3.28 4.30 -25.54
N VAL A 128 4.06 5.35 -25.73
CA VAL A 128 3.64 6.66 -26.25
C VAL A 128 4.36 6.94 -27.55
N SER A 129 3.62 7.31 -28.57
CA SER A 129 4.15 7.69 -29.89
C SER A 129 3.60 9.05 -30.31
N VAL A 130 4.39 9.75 -31.12
CA VAL A 130 4.00 11.03 -31.75
C VAL A 130 4.19 10.90 -33.24
N GLY A 131 3.13 11.19 -34.00
CA GLY A 131 3.18 11.20 -35.45
C GLY A 131 4.06 12.30 -36.02
N ALA A 132 4.51 12.14 -37.26
CA ALA A 132 5.11 13.24 -37.99
C ALA A 132 4.06 14.33 -38.27
N ASP A 133 4.54 15.57 -38.42
CA ASP A 133 3.74 16.68 -38.92
C ASP A 133 4.42 17.35 -40.14
N THR A 134 3.96 18.54 -40.49
CA THR A 134 4.52 19.29 -41.64
C THR A 134 6.03 19.53 -41.43
N ASN A 135 6.46 19.89 -40.23
CA ASN A 135 7.82 20.39 -39.94
C ASN A 135 8.71 19.40 -39.20
N TYR A 136 8.14 18.31 -38.64
CA TYR A 136 8.88 17.38 -37.82
C TYR A 136 8.68 15.93 -38.27
N THR A 137 9.75 15.14 -38.20
CA THR A 137 9.66 13.69 -38.37
C THR A 137 9.11 13.05 -37.11
N ALA A 138 8.48 11.85 -37.24
CA ALA A 138 8.08 11.07 -36.09
C ALA A 138 9.32 10.68 -35.25
N PRO A 139 9.32 10.95 -33.95
CA PRO A 139 10.38 10.49 -33.04
C PRO A 139 10.19 9.01 -32.68
N SER A 140 11.24 8.41 -32.09
CA SER A 140 11.10 7.10 -31.44
C SER A 140 10.10 7.18 -30.29
N SER A 141 9.30 6.12 -30.11
CA SER A 141 8.35 6.02 -29.00
C SER A 141 9.05 6.06 -27.63
N LYS A 142 8.33 6.51 -26.60
CA LYS A 142 8.74 6.48 -25.20
C LYS A 142 7.77 5.63 -24.39
N THR A 143 8.24 5.11 -23.27
CA THR A 143 7.41 4.31 -22.36
C THR A 143 7.44 4.89 -20.95
N PHE A 144 6.37 4.63 -20.19
CA PHE A 144 6.33 4.78 -18.74
C PHE A 144 5.61 3.60 -18.10
N THR A 145 5.91 3.36 -16.81
CA THR A 145 5.33 2.25 -16.07
C THR A 145 4.15 2.73 -15.23
N VAL A 146 3.08 1.96 -15.21
CA VAL A 146 1.93 2.16 -14.32
C VAL A 146 1.90 1.04 -13.30
N ALA A 147 1.91 1.39 -12.00
CA ALA A 147 1.67 0.46 -10.92
C ALA A 147 0.26 0.69 -10.36
N VAL A 148 -0.54 -0.37 -10.32
CA VAL A 148 -1.93 -0.32 -9.83
C VAL A 148 -2.05 -1.16 -8.57
N THR A 149 -2.61 -0.59 -7.49
CA THR A 149 -2.88 -1.27 -6.22
C THR A 149 -4.32 -1.01 -5.79
N LEU A 150 -5.22 -1.93 -6.12
CA LEU A 150 -6.63 -1.89 -5.74
C LEU A 150 -6.88 -2.77 -4.51
N VAL A 151 -7.96 -2.47 -3.77
CA VAL A 151 -8.37 -3.26 -2.61
C VAL A 151 -9.30 -4.39 -3.06
N SER A 152 -8.94 -5.63 -2.70
CA SER A 152 -9.82 -6.79 -2.87
C SER A 152 -10.83 -6.87 -1.72
N LYS A 153 -12.08 -7.25 -2.01
CA LYS A 153 -13.10 -7.59 -1.00
C LYS A 153 -12.74 -8.85 -0.22
N THR A 154 -11.88 -9.70 -0.77
CA THR A 154 -11.31 -10.85 -0.05
C THR A 154 -10.09 -10.39 0.73
N LEU A 155 -10.17 -10.37 2.06
CA LEU A 155 -9.09 -9.86 2.93
C LEU A 155 -7.74 -10.52 2.63
N SER A 156 -7.71 -11.84 2.50
CA SER A 156 -6.49 -12.63 2.26
C SER A 156 -5.77 -12.28 0.96
N SER A 157 -6.46 -11.74 -0.04
CA SER A 157 -5.89 -11.34 -1.33
C SER A 157 -5.15 -10.00 -1.29
N ASN A 158 -5.20 -9.26 -0.18
CA ASN A 158 -4.52 -7.99 -0.02
C ASN A 158 -3.17 -8.17 0.69
N SER A 159 -2.16 -7.37 0.33
CA SER A 159 -0.95 -7.27 1.14
C SER A 159 -1.24 -6.56 2.48
N TRP A 160 -0.38 -6.77 3.48
CA TRP A 160 -0.50 -6.06 4.75
C TRP A 160 -0.40 -4.53 4.58
N ALA A 161 0.39 -4.06 3.62
CA ALA A 161 0.49 -2.63 3.29
C ALA A 161 -0.83 -2.04 2.78
N VAL A 162 -1.58 -2.78 1.94
CA VAL A 162 -2.92 -2.38 1.48
C VAL A 162 -3.90 -2.35 2.66
N ILE A 163 -3.87 -3.38 3.52
CA ILE A 163 -4.73 -3.44 4.72
C ILE A 163 -4.44 -2.25 5.64
N LYS A 164 -3.16 -1.90 5.84
CA LYS A 164 -2.77 -0.71 6.59
C LYS A 164 -3.33 0.57 5.97
N ALA A 165 -3.18 0.75 4.67
CA ALA A 165 -3.65 1.96 3.98
C ALA A 165 -5.18 2.13 4.12
N VAL A 166 -5.95 1.05 4.01
CA VAL A 166 -7.39 1.03 4.25
C VAL A 166 -7.73 1.33 5.72
N SER A 167 -6.95 0.77 6.64
CA SER A 167 -7.09 1.04 8.08
C SER A 167 -6.81 2.51 8.40
N ASP A 168 -5.72 3.07 7.86
CA ASP A 168 -5.33 4.48 8.06
C ASP A 168 -6.41 5.46 7.59
N ALA A 169 -7.11 5.09 6.51
CA ALA A 169 -8.24 5.85 5.98
C ALA A 169 -9.55 5.64 6.77
N GLY A 170 -9.58 4.79 7.79
CA GLY A 170 -10.80 4.45 8.55
C GLY A 170 -11.83 3.64 7.75
N GLN A 171 -11.43 3.00 6.65
CA GLN A 171 -12.33 2.38 5.67
C GLN A 171 -12.45 0.86 5.81
N GLY A 172 -11.90 0.25 6.86
CA GLY A 172 -11.83 -1.21 7.02
C GLY A 172 -13.18 -1.90 6.86
N ALA A 173 -14.22 -1.41 7.53
CA ALA A 173 -15.58 -1.97 7.49
C ALA A 173 -16.27 -1.83 6.12
N ASN A 174 -15.80 -0.95 5.23
CA ASN A 174 -16.33 -0.82 3.87
C ASN A 174 -15.84 -1.92 2.93
N TYR A 175 -14.76 -2.59 3.29
CA TYR A 175 -14.13 -3.62 2.48
C TYR A 175 -14.28 -5.03 3.07
N TRP A 176 -14.19 -5.18 4.39
CA TRP A 176 -14.14 -6.48 5.05
C TRP A 176 -15.11 -6.55 6.23
N SER A 177 -15.49 -7.75 6.61
CA SER A 177 -16.40 -8.03 7.74
C SER A 177 -15.63 -8.54 8.96
N ILE A 178 -16.27 -8.46 10.13
CA ILE A 178 -15.84 -9.17 11.33
C ILE A 178 -15.71 -10.66 11.01
N GLY A 179 -14.63 -11.27 11.47
CA GLY A 179 -14.31 -12.69 11.21
C GLY A 179 -13.55 -12.95 9.90
N ALA A 180 -13.43 -11.97 9.00
CA ALA A 180 -12.62 -12.13 7.78
C ALA A 180 -11.16 -12.45 8.13
N THR A 181 -10.54 -13.37 7.37
CA THR A 181 -9.25 -13.98 7.70
C THR A 181 -8.15 -13.61 6.72
N LYS A 182 -6.91 -13.58 7.24
CA LYS A 182 -5.69 -13.54 6.45
C LYS A 182 -4.62 -14.42 7.09
N SER A 183 -4.02 -15.28 6.28
CA SER A 183 -2.99 -16.21 6.76
C SER A 183 -1.71 -15.49 7.17
N VAL A 184 -1.13 -15.94 8.29
CA VAL A 184 0.14 -15.51 8.86
C VAL A 184 0.99 -16.75 9.10
N THR A 185 2.25 -16.73 8.69
CA THR A 185 3.22 -17.78 9.00
C THR A 185 4.10 -17.33 10.16
N ILE A 186 4.00 -18.01 11.30
CA ILE A 186 4.82 -17.76 12.47
C ILE A 186 6.06 -18.64 12.38
N ASN A 187 7.25 -18.05 12.48
CA ASN A 187 8.50 -18.80 12.35
C ASN A 187 9.58 -18.16 13.24
N GLY A 188 10.10 -18.92 14.19
CA GLY A 188 11.13 -18.44 15.12
C GLY A 188 10.99 -19.04 16.51
N LYS A 189 11.64 -18.41 17.49
CA LYS A 189 11.52 -18.79 18.91
C LYS A 189 10.57 -17.88 19.64
N VAL A 190 9.77 -18.47 20.54
CA VAL A 190 8.97 -17.75 21.54
C VAL A 190 9.38 -18.34 22.92
N GLY A 191 10.04 -17.54 23.76
CA GLY A 191 10.77 -18.09 24.89
C GLY A 191 11.83 -19.09 24.45
N ALA A 192 11.81 -20.28 25.00
CA ALA A 192 12.68 -21.40 24.58
C ALA A 192 12.04 -22.29 23.50
N THR A 193 10.75 -22.09 23.17
CA THR A 193 10.00 -22.91 22.22
C THR A 193 10.29 -22.49 20.79
N THR A 194 10.67 -23.44 19.93
CA THR A 194 10.83 -23.20 18.49
C THR A 194 9.51 -23.47 17.77
N ILE A 195 9.06 -22.46 17.03
CA ILE A 195 7.90 -22.57 16.13
C ILE A 195 8.43 -22.59 14.70
N SER A 196 8.16 -23.66 13.96
CA SER A 196 8.65 -23.85 12.61
C SER A 196 7.50 -23.72 11.61
N SER A 197 7.45 -22.59 10.90
CA SER A 197 6.51 -22.33 9.80
C SER A 197 5.04 -22.63 10.13
N LEU A 198 4.59 -22.29 11.33
CA LEU A 198 3.22 -22.48 11.78
C LEU A 198 2.31 -21.52 11.02
N LYS A 199 1.44 -22.05 10.16
CA LYS A 199 0.42 -21.29 9.45
C LYS A 199 -0.82 -21.18 10.30
N VAL A 200 -1.22 -19.94 10.62
CA VAL A 200 -2.47 -19.62 11.32
C VAL A 200 -3.12 -18.42 10.61
N ASP A 201 -4.42 -18.28 10.74
CA ASP A 201 -5.09 -17.10 10.27
C ASP A 201 -5.20 -16.05 11.39
N ALA A 202 -4.88 -14.81 11.06
CA ALA A 202 -5.35 -13.65 11.78
C ALA A 202 -6.77 -13.32 11.28
N PHE A 203 -7.70 -13.03 12.18
CA PHE A 203 -9.08 -12.69 11.82
C PHE A 203 -9.54 -11.41 12.48
N ILE A 204 -10.37 -10.64 11.79
CA ILE A 204 -10.85 -9.34 12.26
C ILE A 204 -11.83 -9.54 13.41
N ILE A 205 -11.59 -8.89 14.55
CA ILE A 205 -12.46 -8.90 15.73
C ILE A 205 -13.12 -7.54 15.99
N GLY A 206 -12.65 -6.47 15.38
CA GLY A 206 -13.22 -5.13 15.52
C GLY A 206 -12.63 -4.11 14.55
N PHE A 207 -13.43 -3.10 14.21
CA PHE A 207 -13.01 -1.92 13.46
C PHE A 207 -13.14 -0.70 14.38
N ASN A 208 -12.07 0.09 14.50
CA ASN A 208 -12.05 1.27 15.38
C ASN A 208 -12.57 0.98 16.80
N HIS A 209 -12.28 -0.22 17.29
CA HIS A 209 -12.72 -0.67 18.60
C HIS A 209 -12.27 0.35 19.67
N ASN A 210 -13.22 0.82 20.47
CA ASN A 210 -13.01 1.75 21.59
C ASN A 210 -12.04 2.90 21.24
N SER A 211 -12.24 3.53 20.07
CA SER A 211 -11.24 4.41 19.44
C SER A 211 -10.84 5.62 20.28
N SER A 212 -11.72 6.11 21.17
CA SER A 212 -11.42 7.21 22.11
C SER A 212 -10.39 6.86 23.16
N LYS A 213 -10.22 5.58 23.47
CA LYS A 213 -9.26 5.06 24.46
C LYS A 213 -8.06 4.39 23.80
N GLU A 214 -8.31 3.59 22.77
CA GLU A 214 -7.33 2.69 22.15
C GLU A 214 -6.64 3.30 20.93
N GLY A 215 -7.18 4.41 20.41
CA GLY A 215 -6.73 5.09 19.19
C GLY A 215 -7.59 4.75 17.98
N SER A 216 -7.71 5.70 17.06
CA SER A 216 -8.55 5.62 15.86
C SER A 216 -7.86 4.96 14.68
N ASN A 217 -8.64 4.66 13.65
CA ASN A 217 -8.18 4.11 12.36
C ASN A 217 -7.40 2.80 12.53
N ARG A 218 -7.98 1.85 13.29
CA ARG A 218 -7.40 0.53 13.52
C ARG A 218 -8.35 -0.58 13.07
N ILE A 219 -7.78 -1.63 12.50
CA ILE A 219 -8.41 -2.92 12.32
C ILE A 219 -7.79 -3.85 13.35
N HIS A 220 -8.59 -4.36 14.28
CA HIS A 220 -8.13 -5.24 15.34
C HIS A 220 -8.25 -6.69 14.88
N PHE A 221 -7.14 -7.40 14.96
CA PHE A 221 -7.04 -8.81 14.61
C PHE A 221 -6.82 -9.66 15.86
N LEU A 222 -7.46 -10.83 15.92
CA LEU A 222 -7.07 -11.90 16.80
C LEU A 222 -6.27 -12.93 15.99
N LEU A 223 -5.09 -13.30 16.50
CA LEU A 223 -4.19 -14.22 15.85
C LEU A 223 -4.46 -15.64 16.35
N GLY A 224 -4.88 -16.53 15.47
CA GLY A 224 -5.04 -17.93 15.78
C GLY A 224 -6.33 -18.56 15.26
N LYS A 225 -6.42 -18.82 13.95
CA LYS A 225 -7.35 -19.83 13.40
C LYS A 225 -6.58 -20.84 12.56
N ILE A 226 -6.94 -22.10 12.69
CA ILE A 226 -6.51 -23.19 11.81
C ILE A 226 -7.76 -23.92 11.33
N SER A 227 -7.92 -24.05 10.01
CA SER A 227 -9.11 -24.67 9.40
C SER A 227 -10.43 -24.12 9.95
N GLY A 228 -10.45 -22.79 10.13
CA GLY A 228 -11.64 -22.07 10.63
C GLY A 228 -11.88 -22.13 12.13
N LYS A 229 -11.16 -22.97 12.90
CA LYS A 229 -11.29 -23.07 14.34
C LYS A 229 -10.32 -22.14 15.06
N PHE A 230 -10.80 -21.41 16.06
CA PHE A 230 -9.95 -20.61 16.93
C PHE A 230 -9.00 -21.53 17.72
N VAL A 231 -7.71 -21.21 17.72
CA VAL A 231 -6.66 -21.98 18.39
C VAL A 231 -5.79 -21.07 19.25
N GLY A 232 -5.36 -21.56 20.39
CA GLY A 232 -4.21 -21.00 21.10
C GLY A 232 -2.94 -21.31 20.30
N LEU A 233 -2.02 -20.35 20.24
CA LEU A 233 -0.75 -20.52 19.52
C LEU A 233 0.20 -21.47 20.23
N VAL A 234 -0.09 -21.78 21.48
CA VAL A 234 0.62 -22.75 22.31
C VAL A 234 -0.40 -23.71 22.92
N ASP A 235 -0.05 -24.99 22.99
CA ASP A 235 -0.94 -26.01 23.54
C ASP A 235 -1.08 -25.87 25.05
N SER A 236 -2.25 -26.18 25.56
CA SER A 236 -2.65 -25.99 26.93
C SER A 236 -1.84 -26.79 27.94
N SER A 237 -1.07 -26.14 28.68
CA SER A 237 -0.71 -26.33 30.08
C SER A 237 0.18 -25.15 30.47
N TYR A 238 0.04 -24.67 31.67
CA TYR A 238 0.74 -23.48 32.12
C TYR A 238 2.19 -23.86 32.42
N GLY A 239 3.08 -23.48 31.54
CA GLY A 239 4.52 -23.61 31.74
C GLY A 239 5.14 -22.26 32.12
N SER A 240 6.43 -22.25 32.36
CA SER A 240 7.21 -21.03 32.57
C SER A 240 7.28 -20.18 31.30
N THR A 241 7.54 -18.89 31.42
CA THR A 241 7.81 -17.97 30.28
C THR A 241 9.02 -18.39 29.44
N THR A 242 9.78 -19.38 29.91
CA THR A 242 10.92 -19.99 29.22
C THR A 242 10.64 -21.44 28.82
N SER A 243 9.39 -21.94 28.90
CA SER A 243 9.02 -23.32 28.63
C SER A 243 9.37 -23.72 27.20
N THR A 244 9.96 -24.90 27.06
CA THR A 244 10.21 -25.56 25.75
C THR A 244 9.00 -26.33 25.26
N SER A 245 8.02 -26.60 26.11
CA SER A 245 6.76 -27.30 25.75
C SER A 245 5.77 -26.44 24.99
N GLY A 246 6.02 -25.12 24.88
CA GLY A 246 5.12 -24.18 24.22
C GLY A 246 3.96 -23.70 25.09
N ALA A 247 3.93 -24.05 26.36
CA ALA A 247 2.97 -23.52 27.34
C ALA A 247 3.61 -22.42 28.16
N PHE A 248 2.91 -21.29 28.31
CA PHE A 248 3.44 -20.11 28.97
C PHE A 248 2.53 -19.65 30.11
N THR A 249 3.14 -19.21 31.22
CA THR A 249 2.46 -18.54 32.33
C THR A 249 2.47 -17.04 32.15
N MET A 250 1.61 -16.33 32.89
CA MET A 250 1.62 -14.87 32.94
C MET A 250 2.92 -14.33 33.54
N ASN A 251 3.44 -14.99 34.56
CA ASN A 251 4.71 -14.70 35.23
C ASN A 251 5.43 -16.00 35.62
N THR A 252 6.72 -15.92 35.93
CA THR A 252 7.52 -17.06 36.41
C THR A 252 7.34 -17.34 37.88
N SER A 253 6.67 -16.44 38.62
CA SER A 253 6.29 -16.57 40.00
C SER A 253 4.82 -16.27 40.19
N ASN A 254 4.21 -16.84 41.21
CA ASN A 254 2.80 -16.61 41.54
C ASN A 254 2.57 -15.16 41.99
N THR A 255 2.35 -14.28 41.03
CA THR A 255 2.06 -12.87 41.25
C THR A 255 1.29 -12.26 40.06
N ASN A 256 0.33 -11.41 40.38
CA ASN A 256 -0.33 -10.54 39.44
C ASN A 256 0.00 -9.04 39.72
N SER A 257 0.95 -8.78 40.61
CA SER A 257 1.35 -7.42 40.97
C SER A 257 1.83 -6.63 39.76
N GLY A 258 1.28 -5.43 39.60
CA GLY A 258 1.51 -4.58 38.43
C GLY A 258 0.70 -4.99 37.18
N GLY A 259 -0.15 -6.00 37.31
CA GLY A 259 -1.09 -6.45 36.26
C GLY A 259 -0.43 -6.78 34.94
N TRP A 260 -1.17 -6.54 33.85
CA TRP A 260 -0.67 -6.72 32.48
C TRP A 260 0.61 -5.94 32.21
N GLY A 261 0.69 -4.70 32.71
CA GLY A 261 1.83 -3.82 32.47
C GLY A 261 3.18 -4.41 32.87
N SER A 262 3.20 -5.14 33.99
CA SER A 262 4.41 -5.77 34.57
C SER A 262 4.57 -7.25 34.19
N SER A 263 3.59 -7.86 33.49
CA SER A 263 3.61 -9.28 33.21
C SER A 263 4.76 -9.69 32.28
N GLN A 264 5.33 -10.86 32.53
CA GLN A 264 6.32 -11.47 31.65
C GLN A 264 5.70 -12.00 30.37
N MET A 265 4.42 -12.37 30.38
CA MET A 265 3.65 -12.68 29.19
C MET A 265 3.73 -11.52 28.19
N ARG A 266 3.47 -10.28 28.64
CA ARG A 266 3.55 -9.09 27.81
C ARG A 266 4.96 -8.86 27.25
N SER A 267 5.96 -8.87 28.12
CA SER A 267 7.32 -8.44 27.76
C SER A 267 8.19 -9.54 27.15
N LYS A 268 8.11 -10.78 27.65
CA LYS A 268 9.00 -11.89 27.28
C LYS A 268 8.37 -12.88 26.31
N VAL A 269 7.05 -13.11 26.40
CA VAL A 269 6.37 -14.05 25.51
C VAL A 269 5.84 -13.32 24.26
N LEU A 270 5.00 -12.30 24.41
CA LEU A 270 4.46 -11.56 23.27
C LEU A 270 5.47 -10.57 22.69
N GLY A 271 6.28 -9.92 23.52
CA GLY A 271 7.20 -8.87 23.10
C GLY A 271 6.49 -7.56 22.73
N SER A 272 5.24 -7.37 23.19
CA SER A 272 4.38 -6.24 22.86
C SER A 272 4.96 -4.89 23.29
N ALA A 273 5.82 -4.88 24.34
CA ALA A 273 6.50 -3.69 24.84
C ALA A 273 7.65 -3.19 23.91
N SER A 274 8.03 -3.96 22.89
CA SER A 274 9.13 -3.61 21.97
C SER A 274 8.61 -3.05 20.64
N SER A 275 9.52 -2.46 19.85
CA SER A 275 9.17 -1.98 18.50
C SER A 275 8.85 -3.15 17.57
N PRO A 276 7.80 -3.06 16.72
CA PRO A 276 7.45 -4.13 15.78
C PRO A 276 8.50 -4.30 14.67
N THR A 277 9.25 -3.26 14.34
CA THR A 277 10.33 -3.30 13.33
C THR A 277 11.67 -3.77 13.91
N SER A 278 11.86 -3.61 15.24
CA SER A 278 13.03 -4.07 15.98
C SER A 278 12.57 -4.82 17.24
N PRO A 279 11.93 -5.99 17.10
CA PRO A 279 11.34 -6.71 18.20
C PRO A 279 12.41 -7.34 19.10
N THR A 280 12.07 -7.52 20.37
CA THR A 280 12.89 -8.31 21.28
C THR A 280 12.99 -9.76 20.76
N ALA A 281 14.20 -10.29 20.71
CA ALA A 281 14.43 -11.66 20.26
C ALA A 281 13.69 -12.68 21.13
N ASN A 282 13.36 -13.82 20.55
CA ASN A 282 12.65 -14.93 21.19
C ASN A 282 11.27 -14.55 21.74
N THR A 283 10.56 -13.65 21.06
CA THR A 283 9.18 -13.26 21.36
C THR A 283 8.27 -13.58 20.18
N LEU A 284 6.96 -13.68 20.43
CA LEU A 284 5.98 -13.87 19.36
C LEU A 284 6.06 -12.74 18.32
N LEU A 285 6.24 -11.49 18.76
CA LEU A 285 6.41 -10.35 17.85
C LEU A 285 7.59 -10.55 16.90
N ALA A 286 8.72 -11.08 17.40
CA ALA A 286 9.89 -11.39 16.56
C ALA A 286 9.63 -12.54 15.56
N ALA A 287 8.76 -13.48 15.92
CA ALA A 287 8.42 -14.63 15.08
C ALA A 287 7.36 -14.31 13.99
N LEU A 288 6.73 -13.14 14.03
CA LEU A 288 5.80 -12.67 12.99
C LEU A 288 6.55 -12.23 11.72
N PRO A 289 5.93 -12.36 10.53
CA PRO A 289 6.48 -11.87 9.27
C PRO A 289 6.84 -10.38 9.31
N SER A 290 7.95 -10.01 8.70
CA SER A 290 8.47 -8.64 8.71
C SER A 290 7.53 -7.64 8.01
N ASP A 291 6.84 -8.05 6.95
CA ASP A 291 5.86 -7.23 6.23
C ASP A 291 4.61 -6.92 7.09
N LEU A 292 4.16 -7.87 7.91
CA LEU A 292 3.13 -7.64 8.92
C LEU A 292 3.65 -6.68 10.01
N ARG A 293 4.84 -6.96 10.58
CA ARG A 293 5.42 -6.11 11.63
C ARG A 293 5.61 -4.66 11.20
N ALA A 294 6.01 -4.44 9.94
CA ALA A 294 6.21 -3.09 9.39
C ALA A 294 4.94 -2.22 9.34
N VAL A 295 3.76 -2.83 9.43
CA VAL A 295 2.48 -2.11 9.31
C VAL A 295 1.64 -2.14 10.59
N MET A 296 2.09 -2.86 11.64
CA MET A 296 1.38 -2.92 12.92
C MET A 296 1.30 -1.54 13.57
N LYS A 297 0.14 -1.24 14.13
CA LYS A 297 -0.09 -0.05 14.96
C LYS A 297 -0.15 -0.46 16.42
N SER A 298 0.44 0.35 17.27
CA SER A 298 0.26 0.21 18.71
C SER A 298 -1.17 0.50 19.13
N CYS A 299 -1.63 -0.16 20.18
CA CYS A 299 -2.94 0.03 20.77
C CYS A 299 -2.78 0.31 22.26
N THR A 300 -3.47 1.33 22.78
CA THR A 300 -3.49 1.60 24.23
C THR A 300 -4.51 0.69 24.88
N LYS A 301 -4.05 -0.10 25.86
CA LYS A 301 -4.88 -1.03 26.63
C LYS A 301 -4.88 -0.66 28.11
N TYR A 302 -6.05 -0.65 28.69
CA TYR A 302 -6.26 -0.35 30.11
C TYR A 302 -6.49 -1.65 30.87
N THR A 303 -5.85 -1.81 32.01
CA THR A 303 -5.95 -3.02 32.83
C THR A 303 -5.65 -2.67 34.29
N ASP A 304 -6.31 -3.34 35.21
CA ASP A 304 -6.01 -3.26 36.62
C ASP A 304 -4.60 -3.78 36.93
N ASN A 305 -4.01 -3.29 38.02
CA ASN A 305 -2.65 -3.62 38.45
C ASN A 305 -2.60 -4.57 39.67
N LYS A 306 -3.75 -4.88 40.27
CA LYS A 306 -3.79 -5.63 41.55
C LYS A 306 -4.73 -6.84 41.56
N GLY A 307 -5.69 -6.88 40.65
CA GLY A 307 -6.73 -7.90 40.59
C GLY A 307 -7.88 -7.63 41.57
N GLY A 308 -9.09 -7.57 40.99
CA GLY A 308 -10.34 -7.37 41.71
C GLY A 308 -10.53 -5.98 42.35
N GLY A 309 -11.64 -5.81 43.03
CA GLY A 309 -11.99 -4.54 43.71
C GLY A 309 -12.59 -3.49 42.76
N ASN A 310 -12.72 -2.26 43.24
CA ASN A 310 -13.40 -1.16 42.54
C ASN A 310 -12.53 0.13 42.48
N THR A 311 -11.25 0.02 42.69
CA THR A 311 -10.36 1.17 42.77
C THR A 311 -9.86 1.61 41.39
N ALA A 312 -10.43 2.68 40.83
CA ALA A 312 -10.09 3.19 39.49
C ALA A 312 -8.61 3.56 39.33
N SER A 313 -7.95 4.02 40.41
CA SER A 313 -6.50 4.35 40.38
C SER A 313 -5.59 3.13 40.19
N ASN A 314 -6.12 1.93 40.35
CA ASN A 314 -5.38 0.70 40.04
C ASN A 314 -5.41 0.37 38.54
N VAL A 315 -6.30 0.98 37.75
CA VAL A 315 -6.37 0.79 36.29
C VAL A 315 -5.34 1.68 35.62
N SER A 316 -4.39 1.09 34.94
CA SER A 316 -3.36 1.79 34.18
C SER A 316 -3.36 1.40 32.72
N SER A 317 -2.69 2.18 31.89
CA SER A 317 -2.59 1.92 30.46
C SER A 317 -1.22 1.39 30.07
N THR A 318 -1.20 0.54 29.05
CA THR A 318 -0.01 0.16 28.29
C THR A 318 -0.23 0.43 26.83
N THR A 319 0.86 0.66 26.09
CA THR A 319 0.81 0.80 24.63
C THR A 319 1.52 -0.40 24.02
N ASP A 320 0.78 -1.22 23.29
CA ASP A 320 1.24 -2.54 22.85
C ASP A 320 0.92 -2.80 21.37
N TYR A 321 1.75 -3.57 20.69
CA TYR A 321 1.52 -4.09 19.34
C TYR A 321 0.86 -5.47 19.36
N LEU A 322 1.17 -6.28 20.36
CA LEU A 322 0.48 -7.53 20.70
C LEU A 322 -0.01 -7.45 22.12
N PHE A 323 -1.19 -7.96 22.39
CA PHE A 323 -1.79 -7.95 23.73
C PHE A 323 -2.78 -9.11 23.86
N LEU A 324 -3.00 -9.55 25.08
CA LEU A 324 -4.13 -10.42 25.42
C LEU A 324 -5.40 -9.59 25.56
N LEU A 325 -6.53 -10.21 25.31
CA LEU A 325 -7.82 -9.58 25.59
C LEU A 325 -8.11 -9.53 27.08
N SER A 326 -8.94 -8.60 27.54
CA SER A 326 -9.42 -8.56 28.92
C SER A 326 -10.70 -9.39 29.09
N GLU A 327 -11.10 -9.59 30.35
CA GLU A 327 -12.39 -10.19 30.68
C GLU A 327 -13.53 -9.43 29.98
N TYR A 328 -13.60 -8.11 30.17
CA TYR A 328 -14.67 -7.29 29.61
C TYR A 328 -14.69 -7.26 28.07
N GLU A 329 -13.54 -7.27 27.44
CA GLU A 329 -13.43 -7.30 25.97
C GLU A 329 -13.99 -8.58 25.35
N VAL A 330 -14.00 -9.68 26.11
CA VAL A 330 -14.52 -10.99 25.65
C VAL A 330 -15.97 -11.22 26.10
N PHE A 331 -16.30 -10.92 27.37
CA PHE A 331 -17.55 -11.34 27.99
C PHE A 331 -18.55 -10.21 28.20
N ALA A 332 -18.14 -8.93 28.13
CA ALA A 332 -18.92 -7.76 28.55
C ALA A 332 -19.36 -7.81 30.03
N THR A 333 -18.62 -8.53 30.85
CA THR A 333 -18.80 -8.66 32.30
C THR A 333 -17.50 -8.36 33.01
N HIS A 334 -17.56 -8.14 34.32
CA HIS A 334 -16.43 -7.90 35.22
C HIS A 334 -16.58 -8.74 36.49
N GLN A 335 -16.72 -10.04 36.30
CA GLN A 335 -16.94 -10.97 37.41
C GLN A 335 -15.70 -11.11 38.31
N TYR A 336 -14.51 -11.07 37.71
CA TYR A 336 -13.24 -11.30 38.37
C TYR A 336 -12.30 -10.09 38.32
N CYS A 337 -12.37 -9.29 37.27
CA CYS A 337 -11.53 -8.11 37.15
C CYS A 337 -12.03 -6.95 38.02
N ASN A 338 -11.28 -5.85 38.06
CA ASN A 338 -11.65 -4.65 38.81
C ASN A 338 -12.89 -4.00 38.17
N ASP A 339 -13.87 -3.60 39.00
CA ASP A 339 -15.12 -2.96 38.62
C ASP A 339 -14.94 -1.67 37.78
N ALA A 340 -13.75 -1.07 37.87
CA ALA A 340 -13.42 0.13 37.10
C ALA A 340 -12.90 -0.16 35.69
N GLU A 341 -12.45 -1.39 35.37
CA GLU A 341 -11.96 -1.73 34.00
C GLU A 341 -13.00 -1.46 32.90
N PRO A 342 -14.30 -1.78 33.08
CA PRO A 342 -15.34 -1.51 32.07
C PRO A 342 -15.43 -0.05 31.64
N ASN A 343 -15.05 0.92 32.49
CA ASN A 343 -15.07 2.34 32.14
C ASN A 343 -14.05 2.71 31.05
N TYR A 344 -13.07 1.85 30.81
CA TYR A 344 -11.98 2.05 29.85
C TYR A 344 -11.99 1.05 28.69
N GLN A 345 -12.88 0.06 28.74
CA GLN A 345 -12.89 -1.08 27.82
C GLN A 345 -14.26 -1.19 27.11
N ALA A 346 -14.31 -1.95 26.03
CA ALA A 346 -15.52 -2.30 25.31
C ALA A 346 -15.42 -3.76 24.85
N GLN A 347 -16.57 -4.45 24.71
CA GLN A 347 -16.58 -5.78 24.14
C GLN A 347 -16.27 -5.72 22.66
N TYR A 348 -15.41 -6.61 22.17
CA TYR A 348 -15.14 -6.72 20.73
C TYR A 348 -16.36 -7.22 19.95
N ASP A 349 -16.60 -6.63 18.79
CA ASP A 349 -17.74 -6.95 17.92
C ASP A 349 -17.83 -8.45 17.58
N TYR A 350 -16.69 -9.12 17.45
CA TYR A 350 -16.64 -10.57 17.22
C TYR A 350 -17.34 -11.36 18.32
N PHE A 351 -17.07 -11.06 19.57
CA PHE A 351 -17.69 -11.75 20.72
C PHE A 351 -19.12 -11.25 20.99
N LYS A 352 -19.37 -9.96 20.74
CA LYS A 352 -20.72 -9.38 20.81
C LYS A 352 -21.70 -10.03 19.84
N ALA A 353 -21.21 -10.49 18.68
CA ALA A 353 -21.98 -11.25 17.69
C ALA A 353 -22.24 -12.71 18.08
N GLY A 354 -21.86 -13.15 19.31
CA GLY A 354 -22.11 -14.49 19.81
C GLY A 354 -21.15 -15.57 19.30
N ASN A 355 -20.03 -15.17 18.67
CA ASN A 355 -19.03 -16.15 18.22
C ASN A 355 -18.41 -16.91 19.39
N SER A 356 -18.02 -18.16 19.13
CA SER A 356 -17.42 -19.05 20.11
C SER A 356 -16.18 -18.44 20.76
N LYS A 357 -16.08 -18.60 22.08
CA LYS A 357 -14.92 -18.24 22.90
C LYS A 357 -13.99 -19.43 23.15
N VAL A 358 -14.38 -20.64 22.71
CA VAL A 358 -13.56 -21.86 22.86
C VAL A 358 -12.37 -21.77 21.94
N ALA A 359 -11.16 -21.82 22.52
CA ALA A 359 -9.94 -22.07 21.78
C ALA A 359 -9.62 -23.58 21.78
N ASN A 360 -8.90 -24.03 20.76
CA ASN A 360 -8.41 -25.39 20.66
C ASN A 360 -6.87 -25.39 20.67
N LYS A 361 -6.28 -26.54 20.89
CA LYS A 361 -4.84 -26.71 20.69
C LYS A 361 -4.49 -26.52 19.22
N HIS A 362 -3.39 -25.80 18.92
CA HIS A 362 -2.97 -25.64 17.53
C HIS A 362 -2.48 -26.95 16.89
N SER A 363 -1.91 -27.84 17.69
CA SER A 363 -1.46 -29.17 17.26
C SER A 363 -2.59 -30.20 17.16
N ALA A 364 -3.77 -29.91 17.78
CA ALA A 364 -4.94 -30.79 17.81
C ALA A 364 -6.23 -29.96 17.80
N THR A 365 -6.64 -29.47 16.65
CA THR A 365 -7.76 -28.53 16.49
C THR A 365 -9.14 -29.06 16.90
N GLY A 366 -9.25 -30.32 17.28
CA GLY A 366 -10.42 -30.92 17.91
C GLY A 366 -10.40 -30.92 19.44
N THR A 367 -9.29 -30.53 20.07
CA THR A 367 -9.10 -30.56 21.53
C THR A 367 -9.15 -29.15 22.08
N ALA A 368 -10.16 -28.84 22.89
CA ALA A 368 -10.31 -27.53 23.52
C ALA A 368 -9.19 -27.24 24.52
N ALA A 369 -8.83 -25.97 24.62
CA ALA A 369 -7.74 -25.48 25.47
C ALA A 369 -8.20 -24.23 26.24
N VAL A 370 -7.61 -24.06 27.43
CA VAL A 370 -7.73 -22.81 28.19
C VAL A 370 -6.82 -21.75 27.55
N TRP A 371 -7.25 -20.47 27.57
CA TRP A 371 -6.43 -19.38 27.10
C TRP A 371 -6.51 -18.15 28.00
N TRP A 372 -5.38 -17.44 28.11
CA TRP A 372 -5.20 -16.33 29.02
C TRP A 372 -5.92 -15.06 28.56
N LEU A 373 -6.46 -14.34 29.56
CA LEU A 373 -6.86 -12.95 29.50
C LEU A 373 -5.86 -12.08 30.26
N ARG A 374 -5.80 -10.78 29.96
CA ARG A 374 -4.86 -9.86 30.62
C ARG A 374 -5.36 -9.31 31.95
N SER A 375 -6.66 -9.43 32.26
CA SER A 375 -7.22 -8.92 33.50
C SER A 375 -6.72 -9.74 34.69
N PRO A 376 -6.08 -9.14 35.71
CA PRO A 376 -5.73 -9.82 36.90
C PRO A 376 -6.98 -10.06 37.78
N TYR A 377 -6.93 -11.12 38.56
CA TYR A 377 -7.92 -11.46 39.58
C TYR A 377 -7.23 -11.54 40.96
N SER A 378 -7.97 -11.61 42.06
CA SER A 378 -7.45 -11.54 43.42
C SER A 378 -6.29 -12.51 43.68
N GLY A 379 -5.42 -12.14 44.60
CA GLY A 379 -4.22 -12.91 44.96
C GLY A 379 -3.15 -12.82 43.88
N TYR A 380 -2.87 -13.93 43.19
CA TYR A 380 -1.87 -14.04 42.11
C TYR A 380 -2.44 -14.49 40.77
N TYR A 381 -3.78 -14.57 40.67
CA TYR A 381 -4.45 -15.09 39.50
C TYR A 381 -4.62 -14.05 38.39
N PHE A 382 -4.72 -14.54 37.16
CA PHE A 382 -5.22 -13.80 35.99
C PHE A 382 -6.47 -14.49 35.46
N CYS A 383 -7.36 -13.72 34.86
CA CYS A 383 -8.52 -14.26 34.17
C CYS A 383 -8.10 -15.11 32.97
N ALA A 384 -8.92 -16.09 32.67
CA ALA A 384 -8.75 -17.02 31.56
C ALA A 384 -10.11 -17.35 30.92
N VAL A 385 -10.11 -17.94 29.74
CA VAL A 385 -11.26 -18.61 29.16
C VAL A 385 -11.04 -20.10 29.25
N SER A 386 -11.99 -20.79 29.88
CA SER A 386 -11.92 -22.25 30.08
C SER A 386 -12.03 -23.01 28.73
N SER A 387 -11.77 -24.30 28.76
CA SER A 387 -11.96 -25.19 27.61
C SER A 387 -13.41 -25.30 27.14
N SER A 388 -14.38 -24.91 27.98
CA SER A 388 -15.81 -24.82 27.62
C SER A 388 -16.21 -23.45 27.05
N GLY A 389 -15.31 -22.47 27.03
CA GLY A 389 -15.58 -21.09 26.60
C GLY A 389 -16.16 -20.19 27.70
N SER A 390 -16.24 -20.66 28.92
CA SER A 390 -16.70 -19.89 30.08
C SER A 390 -15.54 -19.06 30.67
N LEU A 391 -15.89 -18.00 31.36
CA LEU A 391 -14.93 -17.24 32.14
C LEU A 391 -14.36 -18.10 33.28
N ASP A 392 -13.05 -17.96 33.49
CA ASP A 392 -12.27 -18.69 34.49
C ASP A 392 -11.08 -17.85 34.93
N TYR A 393 -10.28 -18.35 35.86
CA TYR A 393 -9.02 -17.74 36.27
C TYR A 393 -7.97 -18.82 36.56
N ASN A 394 -6.70 -18.43 36.48
CA ASN A 394 -5.60 -19.32 36.74
C ASN A 394 -4.37 -18.54 37.25
N GLY A 395 -3.43 -19.24 37.93
CA GLY A 395 -2.23 -18.67 38.54
C GLY A 395 -0.94 -19.42 38.18
#